data_37759d0032d84e798ec9db30e2f06daf
#
_entry.id   37759d0032d84e798ec9db30e2f06daf
#
_cell.length_a   1.000
_cell.length_b   1.000
_cell.length_c   1.000
_cell.angle_alpha   90.00
_cell.angle_beta   90.00
_cell.angle_gamma   90.00
#
_symmetry.space_group_name_H-M   'P 1'
#
loop_
_entity.id
_entity.type
_entity.pdbx_description
1 polymer ?
#
loop_
_entity_poly.entity_id
_entity_poly.type
_entity_poly.pdbx_seq_one_letter_code
_entity_poly.pdbx_strand_id
1 'polypeptide(L)'
;MRSIQVEKVRDAVRDMCIEANYSLSPDMRCVFEKACQEEKSPLGRQILNQLSENLEIAKKDEIPICQDTGMAVVFLEVGQEVHFEGGSLEEAVQEGIRLGYTEGYLRKSVVGDPVLRVNTGDNTPGVLYYEIVPGDRVTIQVAPKGFGSENMSRVFMLKPADGLEGVKNAILTAVKDAGPNACPPMVVGVGVGGTFEKCALMAKKALLRTTGEHSEIEWVSNLEKEVLQELNQTGIGPGGLGGTTTVLAVHVNTYPTHIAGLPVAVNICCHVNRHIIREV
;
A
#
# COMPACT_ATOMS: atom_id res chain seq x y z
N MET A 1 11.76 15.14 -27.16
CA MET A 1 11.01 13.89 -26.89
C MET A 1 12.05 12.84 -26.51
N ARG A 2 11.92 12.23 -25.36
CA ARG A 2 12.84 11.20 -24.85
C ARG A 2 12.32 9.82 -25.25
N SER A 3 13.14 9.00 -25.92
CA SER A 3 12.79 7.62 -26.24
C SER A 3 13.22 6.68 -25.12
N ILE A 4 12.32 5.79 -24.72
CA ILE A 4 12.56 4.76 -23.70
C ILE A 4 12.18 3.40 -24.30
N GLN A 5 13.12 2.45 -24.25
CA GLN A 5 12.85 1.07 -24.64
C GLN A 5 11.97 0.40 -23.56
N VAL A 6 10.87 -0.24 -23.97
CA VAL A 6 9.92 -0.87 -23.04
C VAL A 6 10.56 -1.99 -22.21
N GLU A 7 11.63 -2.62 -22.72
CA GLU A 7 12.41 -3.61 -21.99
C GLU A 7 13.02 -3.06 -20.70
N LYS A 8 13.42 -1.78 -20.68
CA LYS A 8 13.91 -1.13 -19.44
C LYS A 8 12.82 -1.03 -18.39
N VAL A 9 11.58 -0.75 -18.81
CA VAL A 9 10.42 -0.73 -17.91
C VAL A 9 10.11 -2.13 -17.39
N ARG A 10 10.11 -3.14 -18.28
CA ARG A 10 9.95 -4.55 -17.92
C ARG A 10 10.95 -4.98 -16.85
N ASP A 11 12.23 -4.74 -17.10
CA ASP A 11 13.30 -5.17 -16.21
C ASP A 11 13.24 -4.43 -14.86
N ALA A 12 12.92 -3.13 -14.87
CA ALA A 12 12.71 -2.37 -13.66
C ALA A 12 11.54 -2.93 -12.83
N VAL A 13 10.39 -3.22 -13.46
CA VAL A 13 9.22 -3.79 -12.76
C VAL A 13 9.52 -5.18 -12.20
N ARG A 14 10.24 -6.05 -12.95
CA ARG A 14 10.70 -7.35 -12.47
C ARG A 14 11.49 -7.20 -11.16
N ASP A 15 12.52 -6.38 -11.18
CA ASP A 15 13.42 -6.19 -10.04
C ASP A 15 12.68 -5.57 -8.85
N MET A 16 11.79 -4.60 -9.10
CA MET A 16 10.96 -3.97 -8.06
C MET A 16 9.99 -4.94 -7.40
N CYS A 17 9.40 -5.88 -8.15
CA CYS A 17 8.54 -6.93 -7.59
C CYS A 17 9.31 -7.83 -6.61
N ILE A 18 10.54 -8.20 -6.96
CA ILE A 18 11.41 -9.03 -6.10
C ILE A 18 11.84 -8.24 -4.86
N GLU A 19 12.44 -7.08 -5.06
CA GLU A 19 12.97 -6.23 -3.99
C GLU A 19 11.90 -5.87 -2.95
N ALA A 20 10.71 -5.44 -3.41
CA ALA A 20 9.61 -5.09 -2.53
C ALA A 20 9.15 -6.27 -1.65
N ASN A 21 9.28 -7.51 -2.11
CA ASN A 21 8.90 -8.69 -1.36
C ASN A 21 9.99 -9.18 -0.40
N TYR A 22 11.25 -8.81 -0.60
CA TYR A 22 12.38 -9.25 0.21
C TYR A 22 12.79 -8.26 1.30
N SER A 23 12.47 -6.96 1.12
CA SER A 23 12.81 -5.94 2.11
C SER A 23 11.78 -4.83 2.19
N LEU A 24 11.59 -4.28 3.39
CA LEU A 24 10.83 -3.05 3.57
C LEU A 24 11.71 -1.82 3.29
N SER A 25 11.05 -0.73 2.89
CA SER A 25 11.68 0.59 2.73
C SER A 25 12.30 1.10 4.04
N PRO A 26 13.31 1.98 3.98
CA PRO A 26 13.98 2.49 5.18
C PRO A 26 13.03 3.20 6.16
N ASP A 27 12.05 3.95 5.67
CA ASP A 27 11.04 4.63 6.47
C ASP A 27 10.16 3.65 7.25
N MET A 28 9.68 2.59 6.61
CA MET A 28 8.94 1.51 7.27
C MET A 28 9.76 0.81 8.36
N ARG A 29 11.04 0.56 8.12
CA ARG A 29 11.94 -0.02 9.12
C ARG A 29 12.09 0.89 10.32
N CYS A 30 12.31 2.19 10.10
CA CYS A 30 12.45 3.18 11.17
C CYS A 30 11.21 3.23 12.07
N VAL A 31 10.01 3.28 11.47
CA VAL A 31 8.74 3.31 12.24
C VAL A 31 8.53 1.99 12.98
N PHE A 32 8.94 0.87 12.39
CA PHE A 32 8.84 -0.44 13.03
C PHE A 32 9.77 -0.56 14.25
N GLU A 33 11.02 -0.11 14.13
CA GLU A 33 11.98 -0.06 15.24
C GLU A 33 11.47 0.82 16.39
N LYS A 34 10.91 1.99 16.07
CA LYS A 34 10.28 2.87 17.05
C LYS A 34 9.11 2.16 17.74
N ALA A 35 8.26 1.47 17.00
CA ALA A 35 7.15 0.70 17.54
C ALA A 35 7.62 -0.38 18.53
N CYS A 36 8.72 -1.10 18.23
CA CYS A 36 9.32 -2.07 19.14
C CYS A 36 9.76 -1.45 20.48
N GLN A 37 10.25 -0.20 20.43
CA GLN A 37 10.71 0.51 21.64
C GLN A 37 9.55 1.07 22.48
N GLU A 38 8.49 1.54 21.83
CA GLU A 38 7.37 2.25 22.47
C GLU A 38 6.24 1.34 22.92
N GLU A 39 6.15 0.09 22.41
CA GLU A 39 5.10 -0.87 22.79
C GLU A 39 5.16 -1.18 24.30
N LYS A 40 4.02 -1.03 24.97
CA LYS A 40 3.92 -1.19 26.43
C LYS A 40 3.59 -2.62 26.85
N SER A 41 2.86 -3.38 26.02
CA SER A 41 2.52 -4.78 26.30
C SER A 41 3.75 -5.67 26.16
N PRO A 42 4.11 -6.49 27.18
CA PRO A 42 5.20 -7.45 27.03
C PRO A 42 4.99 -8.43 25.87
N LEU A 43 3.76 -8.91 25.68
CA LEU A 43 3.41 -9.80 24.56
C LEU A 43 3.48 -9.05 23.24
N GLY A 44 2.95 -7.83 23.16
CA GLY A 44 3.02 -6.99 21.97
C GLY A 44 4.47 -6.73 21.54
N ARG A 45 5.36 -6.43 22.50
CA ARG A 45 6.80 -6.25 22.25
C ARG A 45 7.47 -7.52 21.74
N GLN A 46 7.12 -8.68 22.30
CA GLN A 46 7.64 -9.96 21.82
C GLN A 46 7.23 -10.21 20.36
N ILE A 47 5.98 -9.93 20.00
CA ILE A 47 5.49 -10.08 18.63
C ILE A 47 6.23 -9.14 17.68
N LEU A 48 6.35 -7.85 18.02
CA LEU A 48 7.09 -6.88 17.21
C LEU A 48 8.54 -7.30 16.99
N ASN A 49 9.21 -7.82 18.03
CA ASN A 49 10.58 -8.34 17.89
C ASN A 49 10.65 -9.54 16.94
N GLN A 50 9.70 -10.48 16.99
CA GLN A 50 9.64 -11.61 16.05
C GLN A 50 9.40 -11.13 14.61
N LEU A 51 8.52 -10.15 14.41
CA LEU A 51 8.29 -9.56 13.09
C LEU A 51 9.55 -8.84 12.58
N SER A 52 10.26 -8.12 13.44
CA SER A 52 11.53 -7.46 13.10
C SER A 52 12.61 -8.47 12.72
N GLU A 53 12.74 -9.58 13.48
CA GLU A 53 13.66 -10.66 13.17
C GLU A 53 13.34 -11.30 11.80
N ASN A 54 12.05 -11.52 11.51
CA ASN A 54 11.61 -12.02 10.21
C ASN A 54 12.03 -11.10 9.05
N LEU A 55 11.96 -9.77 9.23
CA LEU A 55 12.40 -8.82 8.21
C LEU A 55 13.91 -8.92 7.93
N GLU A 56 14.72 -9.14 8.97
CA GLU A 56 16.18 -9.31 8.81
C GLU A 56 16.54 -10.65 8.15
N ILE A 57 15.85 -11.73 8.51
CA ILE A 57 16.02 -13.05 7.88
C ILE A 57 15.65 -12.97 6.40
N ALA A 58 14.47 -12.40 6.08
CA ALA A 58 14.01 -12.29 4.71
C ALA A 58 15.01 -11.53 3.81
N LYS A 59 15.52 -10.40 4.31
CA LYS A 59 16.51 -9.60 3.59
C LYS A 59 17.83 -10.31 3.42
N LYS A 60 18.34 -10.97 4.48
CA LYS A 60 19.65 -11.65 4.48
C LYS A 60 19.66 -12.87 3.58
N ASP A 61 18.60 -13.66 3.63
CA ASP A 61 18.50 -14.94 2.94
C ASP A 61 17.84 -14.81 1.56
N GLU A 62 17.48 -13.57 1.16
CA GLU A 62 16.82 -13.26 -0.13
C GLU A 62 15.56 -14.11 -0.35
N ILE A 63 14.68 -14.12 0.67
CA ILE A 63 13.40 -14.83 0.63
C ILE A 63 12.23 -13.87 0.92
N PRO A 64 11.01 -14.18 0.48
CA PRO A 64 9.85 -13.33 0.74
C PRO A 64 9.56 -13.13 2.24
N ILE A 65 9.27 -11.90 2.64
CA ILE A 65 8.91 -11.53 4.02
C ILE A 65 7.67 -12.30 4.50
N CYS A 66 6.73 -12.60 3.60
CA CYS A 66 5.45 -13.22 3.90
C CYS A 66 5.08 -14.21 2.81
N GLN A 67 4.29 -15.25 3.16
CA GLN A 67 3.72 -16.19 2.19
C GLN A 67 2.72 -15.52 1.23
N ASP A 68 2.08 -14.43 1.62
CA ASP A 68 1.27 -13.60 0.71
C ASP A 68 2.15 -12.53 0.09
N THR A 69 2.71 -12.83 -1.08
CA THR A 69 3.52 -11.89 -1.86
C THR A 69 2.66 -10.93 -2.69
N GLY A 70 1.35 -11.03 -2.56
CA GLY A 70 0.37 -10.07 -3.03
C GLY A 70 0.08 -10.11 -4.53
N MET A 71 -0.82 -9.23 -4.92
CA MET A 71 -1.07 -8.84 -6.30
C MET A 71 -0.33 -7.54 -6.60
N ALA A 72 0.42 -7.49 -7.70
CA ALA A 72 1.16 -6.28 -8.06
C ALA A 72 0.21 -5.14 -8.43
N VAL A 73 0.36 -3.99 -7.76
CA VAL A 73 -0.26 -2.73 -8.13
C VAL A 73 0.85 -1.81 -8.60
N VAL A 74 0.75 -1.30 -9.82
CA VAL A 74 1.78 -0.48 -10.45
C VAL A 74 1.20 0.87 -10.81
N PHE A 75 1.83 1.93 -10.32
CA PHE A 75 1.53 3.30 -10.70
C PHE A 75 2.66 3.80 -11.61
N LEU A 76 2.29 4.34 -12.77
CA LEU A 76 3.22 4.92 -13.73
C LEU A 76 2.88 6.39 -13.92
N GLU A 77 3.80 7.27 -13.54
CA GLU A 77 3.78 8.67 -13.93
C GLU A 77 4.63 8.81 -15.18
N VAL A 78 3.97 9.12 -16.30
CA VAL A 78 4.60 9.18 -17.62
C VAL A 78 4.69 10.62 -18.08
N GLY A 79 5.91 11.10 -18.31
CA GLY A 79 6.13 12.41 -18.88
C GLY A 79 5.52 12.53 -20.29
N GLN A 80 4.78 13.61 -20.55
CA GLN A 80 4.11 13.81 -21.84
C GLN A 80 5.07 13.92 -23.04
N GLU A 81 6.37 14.11 -22.79
CA GLU A 81 7.42 14.17 -23.81
C GLU A 81 8.17 12.83 -23.96
N VAL A 82 7.66 11.76 -23.38
CA VAL A 82 8.21 10.41 -23.51
C VAL A 82 7.58 9.69 -24.70
N HIS A 83 8.42 8.98 -25.45
CA HIS A 83 8.02 8.03 -26.46
C HIS A 83 8.54 6.63 -26.12
N PHE A 84 7.65 5.65 -26.07
CA PHE A 84 8.04 4.25 -25.83
C PHE A 84 8.29 3.54 -27.14
N GLU A 85 9.39 2.79 -27.20
CA GLU A 85 9.83 2.01 -28.36
C GLU A 85 9.99 0.53 -27.97
N GLY A 86 9.91 -0.36 -28.96
CA GLY A 86 10.14 -1.79 -28.79
C GLY A 86 8.90 -2.61 -28.42
N GLY A 87 7.72 -1.99 -28.33
CA GLY A 87 6.47 -2.71 -28.08
C GLY A 87 5.45 -1.96 -27.23
N SER A 88 4.51 -2.69 -26.66
CA SER A 88 3.49 -2.16 -25.76
C SER A 88 4.04 -1.94 -24.35
N LEU A 89 3.85 -0.74 -23.80
CA LEU A 89 4.21 -0.44 -22.42
C LEU A 89 3.46 -1.33 -21.44
N GLU A 90 2.16 -1.55 -21.67
CA GLU A 90 1.33 -2.39 -20.80
C GLU A 90 1.83 -3.85 -20.79
N GLU A 91 2.10 -4.41 -21.98
CA GLU A 91 2.64 -5.77 -22.09
C GLU A 91 4.01 -5.90 -21.40
N ALA A 92 4.88 -4.89 -21.55
CA ALA A 92 6.18 -4.87 -20.87
C ALA A 92 6.05 -4.85 -19.34
N VAL A 93 5.13 -4.06 -18.78
CA VAL A 93 4.86 -4.05 -17.35
C VAL A 93 4.32 -5.40 -16.88
N GLN A 94 3.35 -5.99 -17.60
CA GLN A 94 2.81 -7.32 -17.24
C GLN A 94 3.89 -8.41 -17.33
N GLU A 95 4.75 -8.36 -18.35
CA GLU A 95 5.89 -9.28 -18.47
C GLU A 95 6.89 -9.09 -17.30
N GLY A 96 7.17 -7.86 -16.91
CA GLY A 96 8.00 -7.58 -15.73
C GLY A 96 7.44 -8.19 -14.46
N ILE A 97 6.11 -8.09 -14.25
CA ILE A 97 5.43 -8.74 -13.12
C ILE A 97 5.60 -10.27 -13.22
N ARG A 98 5.33 -10.88 -14.37
CA ARG A 98 5.47 -12.33 -14.59
C ARG A 98 6.87 -12.81 -14.26
N LEU A 99 7.89 -12.15 -14.79
CA LEU A 99 9.30 -12.46 -14.53
C LEU A 99 9.63 -12.29 -13.05
N GLY A 100 9.26 -11.17 -12.43
CA GLY A 100 9.51 -10.90 -11.01
C GLY A 100 8.92 -11.96 -10.08
N TYR A 101 7.67 -12.36 -10.32
CA TYR A 101 7.02 -13.40 -9.51
C TYR A 101 7.56 -14.82 -9.80
N THR A 102 8.17 -15.04 -10.96
CA THR A 102 8.78 -16.33 -11.30
C THR A 102 10.20 -16.44 -10.78
N GLU A 103 11.05 -15.46 -11.08
CA GLU A 103 12.47 -15.43 -10.71
C GLU A 103 12.69 -15.20 -9.21
N GLY A 104 11.80 -14.39 -8.58
CA GLY A 104 11.81 -14.15 -7.14
C GLY A 104 11.12 -15.23 -6.31
N TYR A 105 10.73 -16.37 -6.92
CA TYR A 105 10.02 -17.45 -6.21
C TYR A 105 8.80 -16.99 -5.42
N LEU A 106 8.12 -15.94 -5.93
CA LEU A 106 6.96 -15.35 -5.29
C LEU A 106 5.70 -16.20 -5.56
N ARG A 107 4.74 -16.12 -4.64
CA ARG A 107 3.49 -16.87 -4.75
C ARG A 107 2.62 -16.34 -5.89
N LYS A 108 2.17 -17.20 -6.79
CA LYS A 108 1.21 -16.91 -7.85
C LYS A 108 -0.20 -16.94 -7.25
N SER A 109 -0.77 -15.77 -6.95
CA SER A 109 -2.04 -15.65 -6.21
C SER A 109 -3.19 -15.15 -7.07
N VAL A 110 -2.92 -14.71 -8.33
CA VAL A 110 -3.94 -14.16 -9.22
C VAL A 110 -4.78 -15.28 -9.85
N VAL A 111 -6.10 -15.08 -9.85
CA VAL A 111 -7.06 -15.94 -10.54
C VAL A 111 -7.65 -15.19 -11.74
N GLY A 112 -7.78 -15.86 -12.88
CA GLY A 112 -8.23 -15.25 -14.14
C GLY A 112 -9.71 -14.89 -14.14
N ASP A 113 -10.50 -15.59 -13.32
CA ASP A 113 -11.91 -15.28 -13.12
C ASP A 113 -12.22 -15.22 -11.62
N PRO A 114 -12.90 -14.16 -11.13
CA PRO A 114 -13.13 -13.98 -9.70
C PRO A 114 -14.13 -14.97 -9.09
N VAL A 115 -14.96 -15.62 -9.90
CA VAL A 115 -15.97 -16.60 -9.47
C VAL A 115 -15.47 -18.03 -9.70
N LEU A 116 -14.97 -18.35 -10.89
CA LEU A 116 -14.47 -19.68 -11.24
C LEU A 116 -13.10 -20.00 -10.62
N ARG A 117 -12.33 -18.98 -10.23
CA ARG A 117 -11.11 -19.07 -9.42
C ARG A 117 -9.97 -19.89 -10.02
N VAL A 118 -9.88 -19.98 -11.35
CA VAL A 118 -8.75 -20.64 -12.02
C VAL A 118 -7.52 -19.76 -11.93
N ASN A 119 -6.43 -20.29 -11.35
CA ASN A 119 -5.18 -19.56 -11.19
C ASN A 119 -4.52 -19.28 -12.54
N THR A 120 -3.97 -18.08 -12.73
CA THR A 120 -3.28 -17.69 -13.97
C THR A 120 -1.91 -18.36 -14.13
N GLY A 121 -1.31 -18.80 -13.03
CA GLY A 121 -0.03 -19.52 -13.02
C GLY A 121 1.22 -18.62 -13.02
N ASP A 122 1.05 -17.32 -13.24
CA ASP A 122 2.16 -16.36 -13.40
C ASP A 122 1.99 -15.04 -12.61
N ASN A 123 0.91 -14.93 -11.84
CA ASN A 123 0.52 -13.75 -11.06
C ASN A 123 0.19 -12.51 -11.88
N THR A 124 -0.16 -12.68 -13.15
CA THR A 124 -0.71 -11.61 -14.00
C THR A 124 -2.22 -11.79 -14.24
N PRO A 125 -2.96 -10.74 -14.60
CA PRO A 125 -2.49 -9.35 -14.73
C PRO A 125 -2.27 -8.69 -13.36
N GLY A 126 -1.28 -7.78 -13.29
CA GLY A 126 -1.21 -6.78 -12.23
C GLY A 126 -2.20 -5.64 -12.50
N VAL A 127 -2.49 -4.85 -11.48
CA VAL A 127 -3.35 -3.65 -11.60
C VAL A 127 -2.49 -2.46 -11.96
N LEU A 128 -2.75 -1.82 -13.10
CA LEU A 128 -1.95 -0.73 -13.62
C LEU A 128 -2.73 0.59 -13.61
N TYR A 129 -2.08 1.65 -13.14
CA TYR A 129 -2.58 3.02 -13.17
C TYR A 129 -1.58 3.91 -13.88
N TYR A 130 -2.05 4.73 -14.80
CA TYR A 130 -1.24 5.66 -15.56
C TYR A 130 -1.64 7.10 -15.25
N GLU A 131 -0.65 7.96 -15.07
CA GLU A 131 -0.83 9.40 -14.91
C GLU A 131 0.12 10.10 -15.89
N ILE A 132 -0.40 10.98 -16.72
CA ILE A 132 0.41 11.80 -17.62
C ILE A 132 0.82 13.06 -16.87
N VAL A 133 2.12 13.30 -16.81
CA VAL A 133 2.72 14.45 -16.09
C VAL A 133 3.55 15.30 -17.07
N PRO A 134 3.81 16.57 -16.76
CA PRO A 134 4.74 17.38 -17.57
C PRO A 134 6.16 16.80 -17.56
N GLY A 135 6.90 17.01 -18.67
CA GLY A 135 8.30 16.63 -18.79
C GLY A 135 8.53 15.29 -19.49
N ASP A 136 9.71 14.70 -19.29
CA ASP A 136 10.23 13.55 -20.01
C ASP A 136 10.70 12.40 -19.10
N ARG A 137 10.28 12.40 -17.84
CA ARG A 137 10.58 11.35 -16.87
C ARG A 137 9.48 10.31 -16.80
N VAL A 138 9.87 9.10 -16.45
CA VAL A 138 8.93 8.02 -16.13
C VAL A 138 9.23 7.54 -14.71
N THR A 139 8.29 7.73 -13.81
CA THR A 139 8.37 7.23 -12.45
C THR A 139 7.46 6.01 -12.31
N ILE A 140 8.02 4.91 -11.83
CA ILE A 140 7.31 3.66 -11.59
C ILE A 140 7.25 3.42 -10.09
N GLN A 141 6.05 3.11 -9.58
CA GLN A 141 5.85 2.67 -8.20
C GLN A 141 5.22 1.28 -8.25
N VAL A 142 5.88 0.30 -7.65
CA VAL A 142 5.37 -1.08 -7.53
C VAL A 142 5.04 -1.36 -6.07
N ALA A 143 3.80 -1.77 -5.83
CA ALA A 143 3.29 -2.12 -4.51
C ALA A 143 2.60 -3.49 -4.55
N PRO A 144 3.29 -4.57 -4.19
CA PRO A 144 2.65 -5.87 -4.02
C PRO A 144 1.67 -5.84 -2.84
N LYS A 145 0.37 -5.93 -3.12
CA LYS A 145 -0.70 -5.79 -2.10
C LYS A 145 -1.26 -7.14 -1.67
N GLY A 146 -1.00 -7.51 -0.43
CA GLY A 146 -1.55 -8.72 0.19
C GLY A 146 -3.06 -8.61 0.45
N PHE A 147 -3.80 -9.70 0.23
CA PHE A 147 -5.26 -9.69 0.25
C PHE A 147 -5.86 -9.90 1.63
N GLY A 148 -5.13 -10.40 2.61
CA GLY A 148 -5.61 -10.45 3.98
C GLY A 148 -6.05 -9.07 4.50
N SER A 149 -5.19 -8.09 4.33
CA SER A 149 -5.50 -6.70 4.69
C SER A 149 -6.34 -5.96 3.64
N GLU A 150 -6.19 -6.28 2.34
CA GLU A 150 -7.02 -5.66 1.28
C GLU A 150 -8.51 -5.93 1.50
N ASN A 151 -8.88 -7.14 1.89
CA ASN A 151 -10.26 -7.53 2.17
C ASN A 151 -10.89 -6.76 3.34
N MET A 152 -10.08 -6.12 4.18
CA MET A 152 -10.54 -5.32 5.32
C MET A 152 -10.83 -3.87 4.95
N SER A 153 -10.52 -3.46 3.73
CA SER A 153 -10.74 -2.08 3.23
C SER A 153 -12.22 -1.77 3.04
N ARG A 154 -12.60 -0.50 3.15
CA ARG A 154 -13.99 -0.03 3.08
C ARG A 154 -14.11 1.25 2.28
N VAL A 155 -15.26 1.44 1.65
CA VAL A 155 -15.67 2.71 1.03
C VAL A 155 -16.97 3.16 1.68
N PHE A 156 -17.01 4.43 2.05
CA PHE A 156 -18.15 5.08 2.67
C PHE A 156 -18.59 6.26 1.79
N MET A 157 -19.87 6.34 1.47
CA MET A 157 -20.45 7.49 0.79
C MET A 157 -21.15 8.37 1.84
N LEU A 158 -20.37 9.25 2.48
CA LEU A 158 -20.85 10.12 3.53
C LEU A 158 -21.63 11.30 2.94
N LYS A 159 -22.42 11.95 3.79
CA LYS A 159 -23.09 13.20 3.48
C LYS A 159 -22.17 14.38 3.84
N PRO A 160 -22.22 15.51 3.13
CA PRO A 160 -21.45 16.70 3.49
C PRO A 160 -21.67 17.17 4.94
N ALA A 161 -22.87 16.95 5.48
CA ALA A 161 -23.19 17.30 6.87
C ALA A 161 -22.47 16.45 7.91
N ASP A 162 -21.95 15.27 7.54
CA ASP A 162 -21.18 14.43 8.45
C ASP A 162 -19.79 15.02 8.75
N GLY A 163 -19.29 15.89 7.86
CA GLY A 163 -18.09 16.69 8.06
C GLY A 163 -16.85 15.89 8.43
N LEU A 164 -15.92 16.53 9.12
CA LEU A 164 -14.65 15.93 9.55
C LEU A 164 -14.86 14.76 10.52
N GLU A 165 -15.84 14.88 11.42
CA GLU A 165 -16.18 13.82 12.37
C GLU A 165 -16.67 12.55 11.66
N GLY A 166 -17.46 12.69 10.59
CA GLY A 166 -17.86 11.56 9.76
C GLY A 166 -16.67 10.86 9.10
N VAL A 167 -15.71 11.63 8.57
CA VAL A 167 -14.47 11.09 7.99
C VAL A 167 -13.68 10.32 9.05
N LYS A 168 -13.46 10.91 10.22
CA LYS A 168 -12.76 10.28 11.33
C LYS A 168 -13.44 8.96 11.76
N ASN A 169 -14.75 9.00 11.95
CA ASN A 169 -15.53 7.82 12.33
C ASN A 169 -15.48 6.70 11.27
N ALA A 170 -15.46 7.04 9.99
CA ALA A 170 -15.30 6.07 8.91
C ALA A 170 -13.95 5.35 9.00
N ILE A 171 -12.86 6.08 9.26
CA ILE A 171 -11.52 5.50 9.43
C ILE A 171 -11.48 4.60 10.66
N LEU A 172 -11.95 5.08 11.80
CA LEU A 172 -11.98 4.31 13.06
C LEU A 172 -12.81 3.03 12.91
N THR A 173 -13.95 3.11 12.25
CA THR A 173 -14.84 1.96 12.00
C THR A 173 -14.13 0.93 11.12
N ALA A 174 -13.54 1.33 10.00
CA ALA A 174 -12.86 0.41 9.10
C ALA A 174 -11.72 -0.35 9.79
N VAL A 175 -10.92 0.34 10.60
CA VAL A 175 -9.79 -0.28 11.30
C VAL A 175 -10.24 -1.18 12.45
N LYS A 176 -11.27 -0.79 13.21
CA LYS A 176 -11.85 -1.62 14.29
C LYS A 176 -12.48 -2.90 13.73
N ASP A 177 -13.21 -2.79 12.61
CA ASP A 177 -13.80 -3.95 11.91
C ASP A 177 -12.74 -4.89 11.34
N ALA A 178 -11.63 -4.34 10.87
CA ALA A 178 -10.49 -5.13 10.41
C ALA A 178 -9.86 -5.95 11.55
N GLY A 179 -9.66 -5.32 12.69
CA GLY A 179 -9.14 -5.96 13.89
C GLY A 179 -7.88 -6.80 13.61
N PRO A 180 -7.79 -8.02 14.17
CA PRO A 180 -6.64 -8.91 13.97
C PRO A 180 -6.53 -9.44 12.53
N ASN A 181 -7.61 -9.43 11.73
CA ASN A 181 -7.62 -9.99 10.38
C ASN A 181 -6.72 -9.24 9.37
N ALA A 182 -6.38 -8.00 9.69
CA ALA A 182 -5.47 -7.19 8.88
C ALA A 182 -3.97 -7.41 9.20
N CYS A 183 -3.63 -8.31 10.11
CA CYS A 183 -2.26 -8.56 10.59
C CYS A 183 -1.57 -7.28 11.11
N PRO A 184 -2.09 -6.66 12.19
CA PRO A 184 -1.49 -5.46 12.76
C PRO A 184 -0.06 -5.69 13.30
N PRO A 185 0.76 -4.63 13.39
CA PRO A 185 0.38 -3.23 13.21
C PRO A 185 0.15 -2.84 11.77
N MET A 186 -0.87 -2.03 11.51
CA MET A 186 -1.35 -1.68 10.18
C MET A 186 -0.76 -0.35 9.67
N VAL A 187 -0.74 -0.17 8.36
CA VAL A 187 -0.66 1.13 7.69
C VAL A 187 -2.01 1.41 7.04
N VAL A 188 -2.55 2.59 7.27
CA VAL A 188 -3.89 2.98 6.82
C VAL A 188 -3.79 4.10 5.81
N GLY A 189 -4.19 3.81 4.58
CA GLY A 189 -4.33 4.81 3.52
C GLY A 189 -5.78 5.26 3.39
N VAL A 190 -5.99 6.55 3.33
CA VAL A 190 -7.32 7.16 3.27
C VAL A 190 -7.43 8.07 2.05
N GLY A 191 -8.52 7.99 1.33
CA GLY A 191 -8.88 8.91 0.26
C GLY A 191 -10.16 9.64 0.61
N VAL A 192 -10.14 10.96 0.60
CA VAL A 192 -11.30 11.81 0.94
C VAL A 192 -11.63 12.71 -0.24
N GLY A 193 -12.88 12.67 -0.70
CA GLY A 193 -13.34 13.46 -1.83
C GLY A 193 -13.24 12.71 -3.18
N GLY A 194 -13.36 13.45 -4.27
CA GLY A 194 -13.47 12.89 -5.63
C GLY A 194 -14.81 12.20 -5.86
N THR A 195 -14.74 11.04 -6.48
CA THR A 195 -15.84 10.13 -6.79
C THR A 195 -15.61 8.78 -6.09
N PHE A 196 -16.55 7.84 -6.23
CA PHE A 196 -16.46 6.50 -5.64
C PHE A 196 -15.13 5.78 -5.95
N GLU A 197 -14.73 5.74 -7.21
CA GLU A 197 -13.49 5.11 -7.65
C GLU A 197 -12.26 5.98 -7.32
N LYS A 198 -12.39 7.32 -7.38
CA LYS A 198 -11.28 8.23 -7.11
C LYS A 198 -10.85 8.18 -5.65
N CYS A 199 -11.79 8.16 -4.69
CA CYS A 199 -11.44 8.04 -3.28
C CYS A 199 -10.76 6.69 -2.98
N ALA A 200 -11.19 5.59 -3.58
CA ALA A 200 -10.57 4.28 -3.44
C ALA A 200 -9.13 4.26 -4.00
N LEU A 201 -8.92 4.84 -5.18
CA LEU A 201 -7.59 4.99 -5.77
C LEU A 201 -6.66 5.84 -4.90
N MET A 202 -7.17 6.96 -4.38
CA MET A 202 -6.40 7.83 -3.48
C MET A 202 -6.01 7.13 -2.18
N ALA A 203 -6.91 6.33 -1.60
CA ALA A 203 -6.62 5.53 -0.42
C ALA A 203 -5.50 4.51 -0.69
N LYS A 204 -5.49 3.88 -1.86
CA LYS A 204 -4.42 2.99 -2.30
C LYS A 204 -3.10 3.75 -2.47
N LYS A 205 -3.12 4.90 -3.15
CA LYS A 205 -1.93 5.76 -3.35
C LYS A 205 -1.39 6.31 -2.01
N ALA A 206 -2.26 6.55 -1.03
CA ALA A 206 -1.86 7.02 0.30
C ALA A 206 -0.99 6.00 1.07
N LEU A 207 -1.14 4.69 0.83
CA LEU A 207 -0.27 3.67 1.40
C LEU A 207 1.18 3.75 0.94
N LEU A 208 1.46 4.46 -0.16
CA LEU A 208 2.80 4.61 -0.76
C LEU A 208 3.52 5.87 -0.28
N ARG A 209 2.90 6.66 0.59
CA ARG A 209 3.56 7.83 1.19
C ARG A 209 4.61 7.37 2.19
N THR A 210 5.67 8.18 2.33
CA THR A 210 6.74 7.96 3.30
C THR A 210 6.16 7.83 4.71
N THR A 211 6.37 6.69 5.33
CA THR A 211 5.85 6.42 6.67
C THR A 211 6.57 7.27 7.71
N GLY A 212 5.81 7.94 8.56
CA GLY A 212 6.33 8.89 9.54
C GLY A 212 6.26 10.35 9.10
N GLU A 213 5.92 10.61 7.84
CA GLU A 213 5.61 11.96 7.34
C GLU A 213 4.10 12.22 7.36
N HIS A 214 3.73 13.47 7.60
CA HIS A 214 2.35 13.93 7.59
C HIS A 214 2.07 14.82 6.39
N SER A 215 0.78 15.01 6.08
CA SER A 215 0.34 15.93 5.04
C SER A 215 0.81 17.35 5.29
N GLU A 216 1.15 18.10 4.24
CA GLU A 216 1.43 19.53 4.30
C GLU A 216 0.14 20.35 4.55
N ILE A 217 -1.03 19.79 4.30
CA ILE A 217 -2.33 20.42 4.56
C ILE A 217 -2.62 20.28 6.05
N GLU A 218 -2.69 21.40 6.77
CA GLU A 218 -2.77 21.45 8.24
C GLU A 218 -3.92 20.58 8.82
N TRP A 219 -5.14 20.71 8.31
CA TRP A 219 -6.27 19.95 8.84
C TRP A 219 -6.12 18.43 8.57
N VAL A 220 -5.49 18.06 7.45
CA VAL A 220 -5.20 16.66 7.13
C VAL A 220 -4.14 16.10 8.06
N SER A 221 -3.05 16.85 8.27
CA SER A 221 -1.98 16.47 9.20
C SER A 221 -2.51 16.28 10.64
N ASN A 222 -3.42 17.16 11.07
CA ASN A 222 -4.06 17.03 12.38
C ASN A 222 -4.94 15.79 12.47
N LEU A 223 -5.74 15.50 11.43
CA LEU A 223 -6.56 14.29 11.35
C LEU A 223 -5.70 13.02 11.37
N GLU A 224 -4.61 12.96 10.59
CA GLU A 224 -3.68 11.83 10.57
C GLU A 224 -3.13 11.51 11.97
N LYS A 225 -2.69 12.54 12.70
CA LYS A 225 -2.13 12.41 14.06
C LYS A 225 -3.19 11.98 15.08
N GLU A 226 -4.34 12.62 15.05
CA GLU A 226 -5.44 12.33 15.97
C GLU A 226 -5.95 10.91 15.81
N VAL A 227 -6.23 10.51 14.55
CA VAL A 227 -6.70 9.15 14.25
C VAL A 227 -5.66 8.09 14.60
N LEU A 228 -4.38 8.32 14.30
CA LEU A 228 -3.29 7.42 14.68
C LEU A 228 -3.26 7.20 16.19
N GLN A 229 -3.39 8.28 16.98
CA GLN A 229 -3.41 8.20 18.44
C GLN A 229 -4.62 7.40 18.95
N GLU A 230 -5.82 7.66 18.42
CA GLU A 230 -7.04 6.95 18.85
C GLU A 230 -7.01 5.48 18.45
N LEU A 231 -6.52 5.13 17.26
CA LEU A 231 -6.38 3.76 16.82
C LEU A 231 -5.42 2.96 17.71
N ASN A 232 -4.36 3.58 18.17
CA ASN A 232 -3.41 2.96 19.08
C ASN A 232 -3.93 2.82 20.53
N GLN A 233 -5.04 3.49 20.87
CA GLN A 233 -5.76 3.31 22.14
C GLN A 233 -6.81 2.19 22.07
N THR A 234 -7.08 1.60 20.91
CA THR A 234 -8.07 0.52 20.75
C THR A 234 -7.69 -0.77 21.47
N GLY A 235 -6.41 -0.97 21.75
CA GLY A 235 -5.91 -2.16 22.42
C GLY A 235 -5.86 -3.41 21.54
N ILE A 236 -6.08 -3.32 20.22
CA ILE A 236 -5.96 -4.44 19.28
C ILE A 236 -4.52 -4.96 19.31
N GLY A 237 -3.54 -4.08 19.16
CA GLY A 237 -2.12 -4.37 19.32
C GLY A 237 -1.49 -5.27 18.26
N PRO A 238 -0.18 -5.53 18.38
CA PRO A 238 0.55 -6.37 17.42
C PRO A 238 -0.04 -7.78 17.31
N GLY A 239 -0.22 -8.26 16.08
CA GLY A 239 -0.85 -9.56 15.80
C GLY A 239 -2.33 -9.66 16.23
N GLY A 240 -2.93 -8.57 16.71
CA GLY A 240 -4.28 -8.59 17.30
C GLY A 240 -4.34 -9.24 18.68
N LEU A 241 -3.21 -9.37 19.36
CA LEU A 241 -3.07 -10.06 20.66
C LEU A 241 -2.95 -9.09 21.84
N GLY A 242 -3.36 -7.86 21.66
CA GLY A 242 -3.31 -6.81 22.66
C GLY A 242 -2.02 -5.99 22.62
N GLY A 243 -2.11 -4.74 23.06
CA GLY A 243 -0.99 -3.81 23.07
C GLY A 243 -1.36 -2.41 22.62
N THR A 244 -0.37 -1.56 22.51
CA THR A 244 -0.53 -0.13 22.19
C THR A 244 -0.16 0.20 20.74
N THR A 245 0.35 -0.76 19.98
CA THR A 245 0.74 -0.57 18.58
C THR A 245 -0.21 -1.32 17.65
N THR A 246 -1.33 -0.69 17.33
CA THR A 246 -2.34 -1.20 16.38
C THR A 246 -2.04 -0.73 14.96
N VAL A 247 -1.60 0.53 14.81
CA VAL A 247 -1.34 1.20 13.55
C VAL A 247 0.01 1.90 13.60
N LEU A 248 0.81 1.76 12.54
CA LEU A 248 2.11 2.43 12.38
C LEU A 248 1.97 3.83 11.77
N ALA A 249 1.06 3.97 10.81
CA ALA A 249 0.81 5.24 10.14
C ALA A 249 -0.62 5.35 9.61
N VAL A 250 -1.13 6.58 9.56
CA VAL A 250 -2.35 6.96 8.86
C VAL A 250 -1.97 8.05 7.86
N HIS A 251 -2.26 7.81 6.58
CA HIS A 251 -2.01 8.76 5.51
C HIS A 251 -3.32 9.12 4.81
N VAL A 252 -3.62 10.39 4.68
CA VAL A 252 -4.86 10.88 4.07
C VAL A 252 -4.54 11.71 2.83
N ASN A 253 -5.06 11.28 1.67
CA ASN A 253 -5.05 12.04 0.43
C ASN A 253 -6.42 12.65 0.17
N THR A 254 -6.45 13.87 -0.34
CA THR A 254 -7.69 14.60 -0.59
C THR A 254 -7.84 15.01 -2.06
N TYR A 255 -9.07 15.15 -2.50
CA TYR A 255 -9.40 15.64 -3.85
C TYR A 255 -10.70 16.44 -3.81
N PRO A 256 -10.86 17.48 -4.65
CA PRO A 256 -12.13 18.19 -4.80
C PRO A 256 -13.28 17.23 -5.08
N THR A 257 -14.46 17.51 -4.52
CA THR A 257 -15.62 16.64 -4.68
C THR A 257 -16.87 17.45 -5.06
N HIS A 258 -17.93 16.76 -5.46
CA HIS A 258 -19.22 17.39 -5.73
C HIS A 258 -19.84 17.92 -4.43
N ILE A 259 -20.53 19.08 -4.50
CA ILE A 259 -21.12 19.76 -3.33
C ILE A 259 -22.07 18.87 -2.51
N ALA A 260 -22.68 17.86 -3.12
CA ALA A 260 -23.63 16.95 -2.48
C ALA A 260 -23.01 15.64 -1.96
N GLY A 261 -21.68 15.47 -2.07
CA GLY A 261 -21.02 14.21 -1.70
C GLY A 261 -19.82 14.42 -0.78
N LEU A 262 -19.52 13.38 0.01
CA LEU A 262 -18.29 13.25 0.81
C LEU A 262 -17.85 11.79 0.81
N PRO A 263 -17.33 11.29 -0.34
CA PRO A 263 -16.82 9.92 -0.41
C PRO A 263 -15.54 9.78 0.40
N VAL A 264 -15.42 8.67 1.14
CA VAL A 264 -14.25 8.32 1.94
C VAL A 264 -13.92 6.86 1.70
N ALA A 265 -12.68 6.58 1.32
CA ALA A 265 -12.18 5.21 1.24
C ALA A 265 -11.07 4.99 2.26
N VAL A 266 -11.06 3.83 2.87
CA VAL A 266 -10.03 3.39 3.80
C VAL A 266 -9.44 2.10 3.27
N ASN A 267 -8.18 2.16 2.82
CA ASN A 267 -7.43 0.99 2.36
C ASN A 267 -6.43 0.58 3.45
N ILE A 268 -6.53 -0.66 3.90
CA ILE A 268 -5.73 -1.17 5.00
C ILE A 268 -4.59 -2.02 4.45
N CYS A 269 -3.38 -1.80 4.95
CA CYS A 269 -2.23 -2.65 4.73
C CYS A 269 -1.73 -3.22 6.06
N CYS A 270 -1.24 -4.47 6.04
CA CYS A 270 -0.62 -5.09 7.20
C CYS A 270 0.75 -4.48 7.49
N HIS A 271 1.44 -5.00 8.49
CA HIS A 271 2.81 -4.57 8.85
C HIS A 271 3.83 -4.73 7.71
N VAL A 272 3.53 -5.54 6.70
CA VAL A 272 4.34 -5.64 5.46
C VAL A 272 3.79 -4.68 4.41
N ASN A 273 3.84 -3.37 4.72
CA ASN A 273 3.53 -2.32 3.75
C ASN A 273 4.76 -2.07 2.87
N ARG A 274 4.81 -2.76 1.75
CA ARG A 274 5.95 -2.83 0.83
C ARG A 274 5.66 -2.10 -0.47
N HIS A 275 6.58 -1.26 -0.86
CA HIS A 275 6.56 -0.58 -2.16
C HIS A 275 7.96 -0.09 -2.53
N ILE A 276 8.21 0.01 -3.82
CA ILE A 276 9.46 0.53 -4.39
C ILE A 276 9.11 1.60 -5.41
N ILE A 277 9.92 2.65 -5.47
CA ILE A 277 9.81 3.74 -6.43
C ILE A 277 11.10 3.80 -7.23
N ARG A 278 11.00 3.87 -8.56
CA ARG A 278 12.13 4.05 -9.48
C ARG A 278 11.80 5.02 -10.60
N GLU A 279 12.81 5.77 -11.01
CA GLU A 279 12.80 6.55 -12.26
C GLU A 279 13.52 5.77 -13.36
N VAL A 280 12.95 5.72 -14.56
CA VAL A 280 13.48 5.00 -15.72
C VAL A 280 13.84 5.95 -16.86
#